data_5096949b0674ff5cfb444e46e2614323
#
_entry.id   5096949b0674ff5cfb444e46e2614323
#
_cell.length_a   1.000
_cell.length_b   1.000
_cell.length_c   1.000
_cell.angle_alpha   90.00
_cell.angle_beta   90.00
_cell.angle_gamma   90.00
#
_symmetry.space_group_name_H-M   'P 1'
#
loop_
_entity.id
_entity.type
_entity.pdbx_description
1 polymer ?
#
loop_
_entity_poly.entity_id
_entity_poly.type
_entity_poly.pdbx_seq_one_letter_code
_entity_poly.pdbx_strand_id
1 'polypeptide(L)'
;MISVVSAVRDLGRLREITSVLVRHGFGEVVARAGFGRKPRKAEKEAGDGSLSPPDAIELSSDELEAGEAEKTRVSTAERVRLVLQDLGPSFIKLGQIMSTRNDLLPPDLIAELRKLQDDVPPVPFEDIKAVIETSLGSPIEQLFVSFDAKPLATASIGQVHRAVLATPEGNQDVVLKVQRPNVGVTVQRDLELLHIMAAAIERAIPETRIYSPTGLVQQFDRSITAELNFTIEGENSERFTSNFAGTSQEKLVRFPKVYKQASSKQVLALEFFDGLKVDKVVAAGGDGPQIAKQAFGVVIKMVFEDGFFHADPHPGNVIIMGGIDGTPPVIGLIDLGMVGRLSPELRDRTTDLMIAAARKDAYGVADALYAIGRPTKKVDMREFRAEVSMLAEKYLGKPLKEIDLSAMIRDLVQGSMKYALEIPTDFMMVGKALMTIEGIGKQLDPDLDVFGEAQPYFVRILKQRYSPARIGNELIRGVEQLSRAGYDVPMQASEVLDDLRLGRLQLKTTDPGLPAASDRLGRRIFTGLVVAAFTISGGTVFAHDHTLGAVLLVLAVLLFVLHVLMDFARGVKRSA
;
A
#
# COMPACT_ATOMS: atom_id res chain seq x y z
N MET A 1 -27.63 -4.80 -14.31
CA MET A 1 -27.75 -4.85 -15.79
C MET A 1 -26.79 -3.78 -16.33
N ILE A 2 -25.60 -4.20 -16.76
CA ILE A 2 -24.63 -3.29 -17.41
C ILE A 2 -25.28 -2.89 -18.74
N SER A 3 -25.47 -1.58 -18.97
CA SER A 3 -26.07 -1.14 -20.24
C SER A 3 -25.11 -1.47 -21.39
N VAL A 4 -25.64 -1.81 -22.57
CA VAL A 4 -24.83 -2.08 -23.78
C VAL A 4 -23.90 -0.91 -24.10
N VAL A 5 -24.29 0.31 -23.73
CA VAL A 5 -23.46 1.54 -23.89
C VAL A 5 -22.26 1.55 -22.97
N SER A 6 -22.35 1.04 -21.72
CA SER A 6 -21.19 0.94 -20.84
C SER A 6 -20.22 -0.13 -21.33
N ALA A 7 -20.73 -1.30 -21.74
CA ALA A 7 -19.88 -2.38 -22.28
C ALA A 7 -19.08 -1.96 -23.52
N VAL A 8 -19.68 -1.20 -24.44
CA VAL A 8 -18.98 -0.68 -25.65
C VAL A 8 -17.92 0.38 -25.28
N ARG A 9 -18.20 1.25 -24.30
CA ARG A 9 -17.23 2.23 -23.80
C ARG A 9 -16.07 1.58 -23.07
N ASP A 10 -16.32 0.53 -22.30
CA ASP A 10 -15.30 -0.21 -21.55
C ASP A 10 -14.37 -0.98 -22.49
N LEU A 11 -14.91 -1.55 -23.59
CA LEU A 11 -14.12 -2.16 -24.66
C LEU A 11 -13.20 -1.12 -25.37
N GLY A 12 -13.70 0.10 -25.60
CA GLY A 12 -12.89 1.18 -26.19
C GLY A 12 -11.70 1.55 -25.30
N ARG A 13 -11.93 1.70 -23.98
CA ARG A 13 -10.86 2.02 -23.02
C ARG A 13 -9.88 0.85 -22.83
N LEU A 14 -10.38 -0.39 -22.79
CA LEU A 14 -9.53 -1.57 -22.75
C LEU A 14 -8.62 -1.66 -23.98
N ARG A 15 -9.16 -1.35 -25.17
CA ARG A 15 -8.37 -1.28 -26.42
C ARG A 15 -7.28 -0.21 -26.35
N GLU A 16 -7.59 0.96 -25.83
CA GLU A 16 -6.62 2.04 -25.63
C GLU A 16 -5.49 1.60 -24.68
N ILE A 17 -5.84 1.01 -23.51
CA ILE A 17 -4.86 0.51 -22.55
C ILE A 17 -3.96 -0.57 -23.19
N THR A 18 -4.55 -1.52 -23.90
CA THR A 18 -3.79 -2.59 -24.55
C THR A 18 -2.90 -2.08 -25.69
N SER A 19 -3.38 -1.12 -26.48
CA SER A 19 -2.59 -0.47 -27.54
C SER A 19 -1.38 0.27 -26.96
N VAL A 20 -1.57 1.06 -25.90
CA VAL A 20 -0.47 1.75 -25.21
C VAL A 20 0.55 0.75 -24.65
N LEU A 21 0.09 -0.33 -23.98
CA LEU A 21 0.98 -1.37 -23.47
C LEU A 21 1.81 -2.03 -24.58
N VAL A 22 1.19 -2.33 -25.73
CA VAL A 22 1.88 -2.93 -26.88
C VAL A 22 2.91 -1.97 -27.46
N ARG A 23 2.56 -0.69 -27.65
CA ARG A 23 3.45 0.36 -28.15
C ARG A 23 4.72 0.49 -27.30
N HIS A 24 4.59 0.38 -25.98
CA HIS A 24 5.72 0.41 -25.06
C HIS A 24 6.37 -0.98 -24.83
N GLY A 25 6.09 -1.97 -25.71
CA GLY A 25 6.77 -3.26 -25.73
C GLY A 25 6.30 -4.28 -24.71
N PHE A 26 5.09 -4.14 -24.14
CA PHE A 26 4.46 -5.10 -23.24
C PHE A 26 3.47 -6.05 -23.95
N GLY A 27 3.55 -6.17 -25.28
CA GLY A 27 2.66 -7.03 -26.08
C GLY A 27 2.61 -8.49 -25.66
N GLU A 28 3.72 -9.04 -25.15
CA GLU A 28 3.77 -10.41 -24.62
C GLU A 28 2.93 -10.56 -23.33
N VAL A 29 2.96 -9.56 -22.45
CA VAL A 29 2.14 -9.53 -21.22
C VAL A 29 0.65 -9.47 -21.59
N VAL A 30 0.30 -8.59 -22.53
CA VAL A 30 -1.07 -8.45 -23.06
C VAL A 30 -1.57 -9.76 -23.66
N ALA A 31 -0.74 -10.43 -24.45
CA ALA A 31 -1.10 -11.71 -25.09
C ALA A 31 -1.26 -12.84 -24.06
N ARG A 32 -0.36 -12.95 -23.09
CA ARG A 32 -0.44 -13.94 -22.01
C ARG A 32 -1.64 -13.74 -21.10
N ALA A 33 -1.98 -12.48 -20.81
CA ALA A 33 -3.15 -12.13 -20.02
C ALA A 33 -4.49 -12.32 -20.76
N GLY A 34 -4.45 -12.68 -22.04
CA GLY A 34 -5.65 -12.94 -22.86
C GLY A 34 -6.33 -11.71 -23.45
N PHE A 35 -5.70 -10.52 -23.36
CA PHE A 35 -6.26 -9.27 -23.87
C PHE A 35 -5.89 -8.96 -25.33
N GLY A 36 -4.99 -9.75 -25.95
CA GLY A 36 -4.58 -9.55 -27.34
C GLY A 36 -4.23 -10.85 -28.06
N ARG A 37 -4.52 -10.94 -29.34
CA ARG A 37 -4.03 -11.99 -30.25
C ARG A 37 -2.91 -11.46 -31.12
N LYS A 38 -1.81 -12.22 -31.26
CA LYS A 38 -0.82 -11.97 -32.31
C LYS A 38 -1.50 -12.10 -33.67
N PRO A 39 -1.19 -11.21 -34.65
CA PRO A 39 -1.69 -11.35 -36.00
C PRO A 39 -1.28 -12.73 -36.52
N ARG A 40 -2.27 -13.50 -36.97
CA ARG A 40 -2.02 -14.81 -37.59
C ARG A 40 -1.29 -14.53 -38.90
N LYS A 41 -0.02 -14.94 -39.04
CA LYS A 41 0.59 -15.08 -40.37
C LYS A 41 -0.38 -15.87 -41.22
N ALA A 42 -0.70 -15.30 -42.39
CA ALA A 42 -1.62 -15.91 -43.34
C ALA A 42 -1.06 -17.26 -43.82
N GLU A 43 -1.33 -18.32 -43.09
CA GLU A 43 -1.28 -19.68 -43.58
C GLU A 43 -2.71 -20.05 -44.03
N LYS A 44 -2.86 -20.21 -45.33
CA LYS A 44 -3.98 -20.89 -45.93
C LYS A 44 -3.98 -22.31 -45.36
N GLU A 45 -5.04 -22.71 -44.63
CA GLU A 45 -5.72 -24.01 -44.82
C GLU A 45 -6.78 -24.25 -43.76
N ALA A 46 -7.94 -24.64 -44.27
CA ALA A 46 -8.97 -25.57 -43.76
C ALA A 46 -9.45 -25.50 -42.29
N GLY A 47 -10.67 -25.04 -42.16
CA GLY A 47 -11.81 -25.61 -41.44
C GLY A 47 -11.55 -26.40 -40.16
N ASP A 48 -11.71 -25.70 -39.02
CA ASP A 48 -12.31 -26.32 -37.86
C ASP A 48 -13.14 -25.27 -37.10
N GLY A 49 -14.41 -25.56 -36.94
CA GLY A 49 -15.43 -24.69 -36.38
C GLY A 49 -15.38 -24.62 -34.83
N SER A 50 -14.27 -24.20 -34.25
CA SER A 50 -14.21 -23.90 -32.83
C SER A 50 -14.60 -22.42 -32.64
N LEU A 51 -15.72 -22.20 -31.96
CA LEU A 51 -16.18 -20.86 -31.50
C LEU A 51 -15.08 -20.20 -30.68
N SER A 52 -14.46 -19.17 -31.27
CA SER A 52 -13.50 -18.29 -30.60
C SER A 52 -14.24 -17.35 -29.64
N PRO A 53 -13.71 -17.03 -28.46
CA PRO A 53 -14.30 -15.99 -27.63
C PRO A 53 -14.32 -14.66 -28.39
N PRO A 54 -15.43 -13.92 -28.36
CA PRO A 54 -15.66 -12.75 -29.25
C PRO A 54 -14.85 -11.50 -28.92
N ASP A 55 -13.98 -11.50 -27.89
CA ASP A 55 -13.47 -10.25 -27.27
C ASP A 55 -11.93 -10.08 -27.33
N ALA A 56 -11.21 -10.85 -28.15
CA ALA A 56 -9.75 -10.67 -28.29
C ALA A 56 -9.44 -9.49 -29.25
N ILE A 57 -8.73 -8.49 -28.76
CA ILE A 57 -8.28 -7.32 -29.53
C ILE A 57 -7.21 -7.75 -30.54
N GLU A 58 -7.41 -7.49 -31.84
CA GLU A 58 -6.37 -7.67 -32.87
C GLU A 58 -5.35 -6.55 -32.74
N LEU A 59 -4.09 -6.92 -32.48
CA LEU A 59 -2.96 -6.01 -32.40
C LEU A 59 -2.43 -5.73 -33.82
N SER A 60 -2.16 -4.46 -34.16
CA SER A 60 -1.60 -4.10 -35.46
C SER A 60 -0.10 -4.50 -35.54
N SER A 61 0.36 -4.84 -36.74
CA SER A 61 1.79 -5.13 -36.96
C SER A 61 2.69 -3.94 -36.65
N ASP A 62 2.23 -2.72 -36.94
CA ASP A 62 2.96 -1.47 -36.72
C ASP A 62 3.13 -1.19 -35.20
N GLU A 63 2.11 -1.49 -34.36
CA GLU A 63 2.20 -1.36 -32.91
C GLU A 63 3.19 -2.37 -32.29
N LEU A 64 3.27 -3.59 -32.84
CA LEU A 64 4.22 -4.60 -32.40
C LEU A 64 5.66 -4.25 -32.78
N GLU A 65 5.90 -3.75 -34.00
CA GLU A 65 7.23 -3.30 -34.43
C GLU A 65 7.72 -2.08 -33.65
N ALA A 66 6.85 -1.10 -33.39
CA ALA A 66 7.16 0.05 -32.54
C ALA A 66 7.54 -0.40 -31.11
N GLY A 67 6.80 -1.35 -30.54
CA GLY A 67 7.08 -1.88 -29.21
C GLY A 67 8.41 -2.64 -29.13
N GLU A 68 8.80 -3.36 -30.18
CA GLU A 68 10.11 -4.04 -30.22
C GLU A 68 11.28 -3.05 -30.37
N ALA A 69 11.10 -1.97 -31.13
CA ALA A 69 12.09 -0.92 -31.24
C ALA A 69 12.30 -0.16 -29.93
N GLU A 70 11.26 0.04 -29.13
CA GLU A 70 11.34 0.71 -27.83
C GLU A 70 11.99 -0.17 -26.76
N LYS A 71 11.77 -1.48 -26.78
CA LYS A 71 12.48 -2.45 -25.91
C LYS A 71 14.00 -2.34 -25.99
N THR A 72 14.52 -1.96 -27.13
CA THR A 72 15.96 -1.86 -27.40
C THR A 72 16.58 -0.52 -26.96
N ARG A 73 15.76 0.52 -26.80
CA ARG A 73 16.20 1.90 -26.53
C ARG A 73 16.01 2.35 -25.09
N VAL A 74 15.03 1.80 -24.38
CA VAL A 74 14.54 2.33 -23.10
C VAL A 74 14.46 1.22 -22.06
N SER A 75 14.81 1.51 -20.81
CA SER A 75 14.73 0.53 -19.71
C SER A 75 13.28 0.09 -19.46
N THR A 76 13.10 -1.10 -18.88
CA THR A 76 11.75 -1.59 -18.52
C THR A 76 11.05 -0.65 -17.52
N ALA A 77 11.80 -0.09 -16.56
CA ALA A 77 11.27 0.86 -15.59
C ALA A 77 10.77 2.15 -16.24
N GLU A 78 11.54 2.69 -17.18
CA GLU A 78 11.15 3.89 -17.92
C GLU A 78 9.94 3.64 -18.82
N ARG A 79 9.86 2.48 -19.48
CA ARG A 79 8.69 2.11 -20.30
C ARG A 79 7.41 2.03 -19.46
N VAL A 80 7.48 1.48 -18.24
CA VAL A 80 6.34 1.49 -17.31
C VAL A 80 5.91 2.92 -17.00
N ARG A 81 6.84 3.83 -16.72
CA ARG A 81 6.52 5.25 -16.50
C ARG A 81 5.80 5.86 -17.69
N LEU A 82 6.33 5.66 -18.92
CA LEU A 82 5.74 6.18 -20.16
C LEU A 82 4.33 5.63 -20.40
N VAL A 83 4.10 4.34 -20.17
CA VAL A 83 2.74 3.74 -20.20
C VAL A 83 1.78 4.49 -19.29
N LEU A 84 2.18 4.72 -18.04
CA LEU A 84 1.32 5.39 -17.06
C LEU A 84 1.03 6.85 -17.45
N GLN A 85 2.00 7.55 -18.07
CA GLN A 85 1.82 8.91 -18.60
C GLN A 85 0.84 8.93 -19.77
N ASP A 86 1.01 8.04 -20.74
CA ASP A 86 0.14 7.97 -21.93
C ASP A 86 -1.29 7.56 -21.60
N LEU A 87 -1.49 6.76 -20.56
CA LEU A 87 -2.82 6.35 -20.09
C LEU A 87 -3.56 7.43 -19.30
N GLY A 88 -2.86 8.48 -18.87
CA GLY A 88 -3.45 9.68 -18.30
C GLY A 88 -3.59 9.70 -16.78
N PRO A 89 -4.40 10.64 -16.23
CA PRO A 89 -4.37 11.03 -14.82
C PRO A 89 -4.55 9.90 -13.81
N SER A 90 -5.49 8.98 -14.03
CA SER A 90 -5.72 7.83 -13.12
C SER A 90 -4.47 6.95 -13.01
N PHE A 91 -3.78 6.70 -14.14
CA PHE A 91 -2.59 5.86 -14.18
C PHE A 91 -1.35 6.59 -13.67
N ILE A 92 -1.24 7.90 -13.91
CA ILE A 92 -0.20 8.74 -13.28
C ILE A 92 -0.31 8.65 -11.77
N LYS A 93 -1.52 8.78 -11.22
CA LYS A 93 -1.76 8.68 -9.78
C LYS A 93 -1.48 7.27 -9.23
N LEU A 94 -1.83 6.22 -9.99
CA LEU A 94 -1.42 4.85 -9.67
C LEU A 94 0.11 4.75 -9.55
N GLY A 95 0.85 5.28 -10.51
CA GLY A 95 2.31 5.27 -10.49
C GLY A 95 2.91 6.05 -9.32
N GLN A 96 2.33 7.18 -8.96
CA GLN A 96 2.75 7.97 -7.80
C GLN A 96 2.55 7.20 -6.49
N ILE A 97 1.41 6.54 -6.30
CA ILE A 97 1.16 5.68 -5.14
C ILE A 97 2.13 4.49 -5.14
N MET A 98 2.34 3.85 -6.28
CA MET A 98 3.32 2.75 -6.42
C MET A 98 4.74 3.20 -6.10
N SER A 99 5.13 4.44 -6.40
CA SER A 99 6.46 4.99 -6.11
C SER A 99 6.78 5.06 -4.61
N THR A 100 5.78 4.97 -3.75
CA THR A 100 5.93 4.92 -2.29
C THR A 100 6.14 3.50 -1.74
N ARG A 101 5.93 2.47 -2.58
CA ARG A 101 5.98 1.06 -2.19
C ARG A 101 7.38 0.47 -2.41
N ASN A 102 8.35 0.96 -1.63
CA ASN A 102 9.73 0.44 -1.63
C ASN A 102 9.82 -1.02 -1.18
N ASP A 103 8.76 -1.54 -0.58
CA ASP A 103 8.62 -2.92 -0.10
C ASP A 103 8.25 -3.92 -1.22
N LEU A 104 7.64 -3.45 -2.30
CA LEU A 104 7.12 -4.32 -3.36
C LEU A 104 7.86 -4.15 -4.69
N LEU A 105 8.38 -2.96 -4.97
CA LEU A 105 8.89 -2.62 -6.30
C LEU A 105 10.42 -2.46 -6.29
N PRO A 106 11.10 -2.84 -7.39
CA PRO A 106 12.53 -2.61 -7.56
C PRO A 106 12.91 -1.13 -7.48
N PRO A 107 14.11 -0.80 -6.95
CA PRO A 107 14.55 0.59 -6.78
C PRO A 107 14.60 1.41 -8.06
N ASP A 108 14.98 0.80 -9.19
CA ASP A 108 15.02 1.42 -10.52
C ASP A 108 13.62 1.83 -11.00
N LEU A 109 12.63 0.97 -10.80
CA LEU A 109 11.23 1.28 -11.12
C LEU A 109 10.70 2.42 -10.24
N ILE A 110 10.98 2.40 -8.94
CA ILE A 110 10.59 3.47 -8.02
C ILE A 110 11.22 4.80 -8.43
N ALA A 111 12.50 4.80 -8.82
CA ALA A 111 13.18 6.01 -9.29
C ALA A 111 12.51 6.60 -10.53
N GLU A 112 12.04 5.77 -11.46
CA GLU A 112 11.28 6.23 -12.63
C GLU A 112 9.89 6.73 -12.27
N LEU A 113 9.15 5.99 -11.42
CA LEU A 113 7.79 6.38 -11.02
C LEU A 113 7.76 7.70 -10.23
N ARG A 114 8.82 8.05 -9.51
CA ARG A 114 8.96 9.35 -8.83
C ARG A 114 9.06 10.54 -9.79
N LYS A 115 9.38 10.31 -11.06
CA LYS A 115 9.39 11.34 -12.10
C LYS A 115 8.01 11.68 -12.65
N LEU A 116 6.97 10.89 -12.27
CA LEU A 116 5.58 11.18 -12.65
C LEU A 116 5.11 12.45 -11.96
N GLN A 117 4.84 13.48 -12.75
CA GLN A 117 4.36 14.77 -12.29
C GLN A 117 2.86 14.92 -12.55
N ASP A 118 2.19 15.67 -11.69
CA ASP A 118 0.78 16.05 -11.84
C ASP A 118 0.58 17.27 -12.77
N ASP A 119 1.50 17.48 -13.73
CA ASP A 119 1.40 18.61 -14.67
C ASP A 119 0.35 18.30 -15.75
N VAL A 120 -0.89 18.58 -15.42
CA VAL A 120 -2.03 18.37 -16.31
C VAL A 120 -2.55 19.74 -16.78
N PRO A 121 -2.82 19.92 -18.09
CA PRO A 121 -3.33 21.18 -18.62
C PRO A 121 -4.59 21.66 -17.87
N PRO A 122 -4.76 22.99 -17.70
CA PRO A 122 -5.96 23.52 -17.07
C PRO A 122 -7.20 23.21 -17.91
N VAL A 123 -8.30 22.91 -17.21
CA VAL A 123 -9.63 22.78 -17.82
C VAL A 123 -10.20 24.19 -18.07
N PRO A 124 -10.95 24.42 -19.14
CA PRO A 124 -11.64 25.68 -19.39
C PRO A 124 -12.50 26.12 -18.19
N PHE A 125 -12.53 27.42 -17.93
CA PHE A 125 -13.26 27.97 -16.79
C PHE A 125 -14.75 27.63 -16.82
N GLU A 126 -15.38 27.66 -17.99
CA GLU A 126 -16.82 27.35 -18.14
C GLU A 126 -17.16 25.93 -17.66
N ASP A 127 -16.29 24.98 -17.90
CA ASP A 127 -16.47 23.60 -17.43
C ASP A 127 -16.33 23.51 -15.91
N ILE A 128 -15.37 24.23 -15.31
CA ILE A 128 -15.19 24.35 -13.87
C ILE A 128 -16.38 25.06 -13.22
N LYS A 129 -16.87 26.14 -13.82
CA LYS A 129 -18.06 26.85 -13.37
C LYS A 129 -19.27 25.92 -13.33
N ALA A 130 -19.49 25.14 -14.37
CA ALA A 130 -20.58 24.17 -14.42
C ALA A 130 -20.50 23.12 -13.28
N VAL A 131 -19.30 22.64 -12.92
CA VAL A 131 -19.10 21.73 -11.77
C VAL A 131 -19.45 22.44 -10.46
N ILE A 132 -18.99 23.67 -10.25
CA ILE A 132 -19.29 24.45 -9.04
C ILE A 132 -20.79 24.65 -8.87
N GLU A 133 -21.46 25.18 -9.90
CA GLU A 133 -22.89 25.49 -9.88
C GLU A 133 -23.76 24.26 -9.69
N THR A 134 -23.42 23.16 -10.39
CA THR A 134 -24.12 21.87 -10.23
C THR A 134 -23.95 21.30 -8.83
N SER A 135 -22.73 21.39 -8.28
CA SER A 135 -22.37 20.78 -7.00
C SER A 135 -22.88 21.57 -5.79
N LEU A 136 -22.95 22.90 -5.89
CA LEU A 136 -23.39 23.79 -4.82
C LEU A 136 -24.87 24.23 -4.99
N GLY A 137 -25.47 23.99 -6.15
CA GLY A 137 -26.88 24.26 -6.41
C GLY A 137 -27.22 25.76 -6.59
N SER A 138 -26.23 26.62 -6.83
CA SER A 138 -26.40 28.06 -7.00
C SER A 138 -25.39 28.63 -8.00
N PRO A 139 -25.77 29.68 -8.75
CA PRO A 139 -24.84 30.38 -9.64
C PRO A 139 -23.61 30.91 -8.90
N ILE A 140 -22.45 30.91 -9.55
CA ILE A 140 -21.18 31.33 -8.96
C ILE A 140 -21.21 32.78 -8.49
N GLU A 141 -21.92 33.64 -9.19
CA GLU A 141 -22.07 35.07 -8.90
C GLU A 141 -22.93 35.36 -7.65
N GLN A 142 -23.73 34.37 -7.20
CA GLN A 142 -24.50 34.47 -5.95
C GLN A 142 -23.70 33.96 -4.75
N LEU A 143 -22.76 33.05 -4.98
CA LEU A 143 -21.95 32.45 -3.93
C LEU A 143 -20.72 33.28 -3.60
N PHE A 144 -20.10 33.88 -4.62
CA PHE A 144 -18.82 34.57 -4.49
C PHE A 144 -18.95 36.03 -4.95
N VAL A 145 -18.30 36.93 -4.18
CA VAL A 145 -18.19 38.36 -4.51
C VAL A 145 -17.26 38.55 -5.72
N SER A 146 -16.22 37.75 -5.80
CA SER A 146 -15.30 37.67 -6.94
C SER A 146 -14.74 36.26 -7.08
N PHE A 147 -14.40 35.89 -8.31
CA PHE A 147 -13.84 34.58 -8.64
C PHE A 147 -12.77 34.71 -9.75
N ASP A 148 -11.58 34.17 -9.49
CA ASP A 148 -10.51 34.19 -10.48
C ASP A 148 -10.68 33.03 -11.46
N ALA A 149 -10.97 33.34 -12.72
CA ALA A 149 -11.11 32.34 -13.80
C ALA A 149 -9.80 31.57 -14.08
N LYS A 150 -8.64 32.21 -13.82
CA LYS A 150 -7.33 31.57 -13.98
C LYS A 150 -7.02 30.75 -12.71
N PRO A 151 -6.73 29.43 -12.84
CA PRO A 151 -6.40 28.61 -11.69
C PRO A 151 -5.06 29.03 -11.06
N LEU A 152 -4.97 28.93 -9.74
CA LEU A 152 -3.72 29.05 -8.98
C LEU A 152 -2.85 27.80 -9.17
N ALA A 153 -3.48 26.64 -9.25
CA ALA A 153 -2.81 25.35 -9.46
C ALA A 153 -3.73 24.37 -10.19
N THR A 154 -3.11 23.43 -10.89
CA THR A 154 -3.80 22.30 -11.54
C THR A 154 -3.23 21.00 -11.04
N ALA A 155 -4.11 20.01 -10.84
CA ALA A 155 -3.74 18.65 -10.43
C ALA A 155 -4.46 17.62 -11.30
N SER A 156 -4.10 16.35 -11.13
CA SER A 156 -4.67 15.22 -11.87
C SER A 156 -6.19 15.14 -11.74
N ILE A 157 -6.74 15.37 -10.56
CA ILE A 157 -8.17 15.23 -10.26
C ILE A 157 -8.94 16.55 -10.13
N GLY A 158 -8.25 17.71 -10.06
CA GLY A 158 -8.91 18.99 -9.82
C GLY A 158 -8.08 20.21 -10.16
N GLN A 159 -8.68 21.38 -9.98
CA GLN A 159 -8.04 22.69 -10.07
C GLN A 159 -8.31 23.50 -8.82
N VAL A 160 -7.42 24.44 -8.52
CA VAL A 160 -7.55 25.36 -7.39
C VAL A 160 -7.69 26.78 -7.92
N HIS A 161 -8.75 27.47 -7.50
CA HIS A 161 -9.04 28.85 -7.87
C HIS A 161 -9.09 29.74 -6.63
N ARG A 162 -8.75 31.01 -6.76
CA ARG A 162 -8.97 32.01 -5.72
C ARG A 162 -10.35 32.64 -5.90
N ALA A 163 -11.02 32.92 -4.80
CA ALA A 163 -12.29 33.60 -4.80
C ALA A 163 -12.48 34.40 -3.51
N VAL A 164 -13.45 35.28 -3.50
CA VAL A 164 -13.90 36.01 -2.30
C VAL A 164 -15.31 35.53 -1.97
N LEU A 165 -15.45 34.86 -0.83
CA LEU A 165 -16.73 34.33 -0.34
C LEU A 165 -17.44 35.34 0.54
N ALA A 166 -18.70 35.61 0.27
CA ALA A 166 -19.55 36.38 1.17
C ALA A 166 -19.96 35.53 2.38
N THR A 167 -19.62 36.00 3.59
CA THR A 167 -20.03 35.31 4.83
C THR A 167 -20.72 36.31 5.78
N PRO A 168 -21.47 35.86 6.79
CA PRO A 168 -22.05 36.74 7.81
C PRO A 168 -21.00 37.57 8.57
N GLU A 169 -19.74 37.06 8.60
CA GLU A 169 -18.59 37.73 9.27
C GLU A 169 -17.89 38.73 8.34
N GLY A 170 -18.37 38.92 7.11
CA GLY A 170 -17.77 39.73 6.05
C GLY A 170 -17.17 38.90 4.92
N ASN A 171 -16.58 39.61 3.96
CA ASN A 171 -15.93 38.95 2.81
C ASN A 171 -14.67 38.22 3.25
N GLN A 172 -14.52 36.98 2.80
CA GLN A 172 -13.38 36.13 3.14
C GLN A 172 -12.65 35.68 1.87
N ASP A 173 -11.33 35.83 1.88
CA ASP A 173 -10.48 35.26 0.83
C ASP A 173 -10.42 33.74 0.98
N VAL A 174 -10.77 33.04 -0.08
CA VAL A 174 -10.84 31.57 -0.12
C VAL A 174 -10.13 31.00 -1.33
N VAL A 175 -9.68 29.77 -1.19
CA VAL A 175 -9.33 28.90 -2.32
C VAL A 175 -10.42 27.88 -2.51
N LEU A 176 -10.83 27.69 -3.75
CA LEU A 176 -11.73 26.61 -4.15
C LEU A 176 -10.95 25.52 -4.85
N LYS A 177 -10.92 24.34 -4.26
CA LYS A 177 -10.48 23.12 -4.90
C LYS A 177 -11.70 22.51 -5.59
N VAL A 178 -11.65 22.39 -6.93
CA VAL A 178 -12.78 21.94 -7.75
C VAL A 178 -12.35 20.72 -8.55
N GLN A 179 -13.13 19.66 -8.52
CA GLN A 179 -12.86 18.46 -9.31
C GLN A 179 -12.97 18.74 -10.81
N ARG A 180 -12.15 18.04 -11.60
CA ARG A 180 -12.29 18.04 -13.05
C ARG A 180 -13.64 17.45 -13.45
N PRO A 181 -14.27 17.95 -14.51
CA PRO A 181 -15.51 17.38 -15.02
C PRO A 181 -15.39 15.89 -15.29
N ASN A 182 -16.35 15.11 -14.86
CA ASN A 182 -16.43 13.66 -15.06
C ASN A 182 -15.26 12.81 -14.55
N VAL A 183 -14.34 13.38 -13.76
CA VAL A 183 -13.16 12.65 -13.24
C VAL A 183 -13.57 11.40 -12.45
N GLY A 184 -14.62 11.48 -11.62
CA GLY A 184 -15.11 10.34 -10.86
C GLY A 184 -15.56 9.17 -11.74
N VAL A 185 -16.27 9.47 -12.85
CA VAL A 185 -16.74 8.45 -13.81
C VAL A 185 -15.54 7.81 -14.54
N THR A 186 -14.55 8.61 -14.92
CA THR A 186 -13.33 8.12 -15.59
C THR A 186 -12.52 7.23 -14.67
N VAL A 187 -12.29 7.67 -13.43
CA VAL A 187 -11.55 6.90 -12.43
C VAL A 187 -12.26 5.59 -12.10
N GLN A 188 -13.58 5.61 -11.93
CA GLN A 188 -14.34 4.39 -11.65
C GLN A 188 -14.18 3.34 -12.76
N ARG A 189 -14.24 3.77 -14.00
CA ARG A 189 -14.02 2.90 -15.18
C ARG A 189 -12.61 2.36 -15.24
N ASP A 190 -11.62 3.22 -15.04
CA ASP A 190 -10.22 2.79 -15.02
C ASP A 190 -9.96 1.78 -13.90
N LEU A 191 -10.56 1.95 -12.72
CA LEU A 191 -10.48 1.00 -11.60
C LEU A 191 -11.08 -0.36 -11.95
N GLU A 192 -12.27 -0.41 -12.56
CA GLU A 192 -12.91 -1.67 -12.97
C GLU A 192 -12.00 -2.45 -13.94
N LEU A 193 -11.42 -1.76 -14.93
CA LEU A 193 -10.47 -2.36 -15.85
C LEU A 193 -9.17 -2.81 -15.17
N LEU A 194 -8.62 -2.00 -14.27
CA LEU A 194 -7.43 -2.35 -13.50
C LEU A 194 -7.64 -3.60 -12.64
N HIS A 195 -8.79 -3.75 -11.98
CA HIS A 195 -9.14 -4.95 -11.22
C HIS A 195 -9.18 -6.20 -12.11
N ILE A 196 -9.81 -6.11 -13.29
CA ILE A 196 -9.87 -7.20 -14.26
C ILE A 196 -8.47 -7.57 -14.76
N MET A 197 -7.66 -6.56 -15.13
CA MET A 197 -6.30 -6.76 -15.63
C MET A 197 -5.38 -7.36 -14.57
N ALA A 198 -5.40 -6.84 -13.35
CA ALA A 198 -4.60 -7.35 -12.24
C ALA A 198 -4.92 -8.83 -11.95
N ALA A 199 -6.21 -9.19 -11.90
CA ALA A 199 -6.64 -10.58 -11.71
C ALA A 199 -6.22 -11.48 -12.88
N ALA A 200 -6.27 -10.99 -14.12
CA ALA A 200 -5.83 -11.74 -15.29
C ALA A 200 -4.29 -11.95 -15.29
N ILE A 201 -3.51 -10.90 -14.97
CA ILE A 201 -2.05 -10.98 -14.87
C ILE A 201 -1.64 -11.99 -13.78
N GLU A 202 -2.21 -11.90 -12.58
CA GLU A 202 -1.90 -12.79 -11.45
C GLU A 202 -2.22 -14.27 -11.76
N ARG A 203 -3.24 -14.49 -12.60
CA ARG A 203 -3.65 -15.82 -13.04
C ARG A 203 -2.77 -16.36 -14.17
N ALA A 204 -2.42 -15.50 -15.13
CA ALA A 204 -1.66 -15.87 -16.33
C ALA A 204 -0.14 -15.93 -16.10
N ILE A 205 0.39 -15.15 -15.16
CA ILE A 205 1.82 -15.00 -14.88
C ILE A 205 2.04 -15.22 -13.36
N PRO A 206 2.16 -16.49 -12.90
CA PRO A 206 2.27 -16.81 -11.47
C PRO A 206 3.43 -16.12 -10.75
N GLU A 207 4.50 -15.76 -11.46
CA GLU A 207 5.67 -15.04 -10.93
C GLU A 207 5.32 -13.65 -10.41
N THR A 208 4.25 -13.02 -10.93
CA THR A 208 3.80 -11.69 -10.49
C THR A 208 3.12 -11.71 -9.13
N ARG A 209 2.75 -12.87 -8.60
CA ARG A 209 2.08 -13.00 -7.29
C ARG A 209 2.89 -12.45 -6.13
N ILE A 210 4.22 -12.45 -6.24
CA ILE A 210 5.10 -11.84 -5.22
C ILE A 210 4.87 -10.32 -5.09
N TYR A 211 4.41 -9.67 -6.16
CA TYR A 211 4.10 -8.24 -6.20
C TYR A 211 2.63 -7.94 -5.87
N SER A 212 1.81 -8.99 -5.73
CA SER A 212 0.36 -8.88 -5.46
C SER A 212 -0.36 -7.81 -6.31
N PRO A 213 -0.43 -7.96 -7.65
CA PRO A 213 -1.08 -6.98 -8.53
C PRO A 213 -2.50 -6.62 -8.09
N THR A 214 -3.30 -7.61 -7.68
CA THR A 214 -4.66 -7.39 -7.16
C THR A 214 -4.66 -6.58 -5.86
N GLY A 215 -3.71 -6.84 -4.95
CA GLY A 215 -3.53 -6.07 -3.71
C GLY A 215 -3.13 -4.63 -3.98
N LEU A 216 -2.24 -4.39 -4.96
CA LEU A 216 -1.84 -3.04 -5.38
C LEU A 216 -3.03 -2.25 -5.94
N VAL A 217 -3.85 -2.86 -6.81
CA VAL A 217 -5.05 -2.21 -7.36
C VAL A 217 -6.09 -1.95 -6.27
N GLN A 218 -6.29 -2.86 -5.31
CA GLN A 218 -7.18 -2.62 -4.17
C GLN A 218 -6.72 -1.46 -3.30
N GLN A 219 -5.42 -1.31 -3.07
CA GLN A 219 -4.87 -0.18 -2.34
C GLN A 219 -5.06 1.13 -3.11
N PHE A 220 -4.81 1.11 -4.41
CA PHE A 220 -5.05 2.25 -5.29
C PHE A 220 -6.51 2.68 -5.27
N ASP A 221 -7.45 1.73 -5.44
CA ASP A 221 -8.89 1.97 -5.40
C ASP A 221 -9.30 2.73 -4.13
N ARG A 222 -8.88 2.22 -2.95
CA ARG A 222 -9.16 2.89 -1.68
C ARG A 222 -8.60 4.32 -1.63
N SER A 223 -7.38 4.52 -2.11
CA SER A 223 -6.71 5.81 -2.06
C SER A 223 -7.36 6.83 -3.00
N ILE A 224 -7.59 6.46 -4.26
CA ILE A 224 -8.16 7.38 -5.25
C ILE A 224 -9.64 7.67 -4.98
N THR A 225 -10.39 6.70 -4.50
CA THR A 225 -11.80 6.88 -4.11
C THR A 225 -11.92 7.85 -2.92
N ALA A 226 -11.00 7.78 -1.95
CA ALA A 226 -10.93 8.75 -0.86
C ALA A 226 -10.57 10.15 -1.38
N GLU A 227 -9.63 10.26 -2.32
CA GLU A 227 -9.18 11.52 -2.92
C GLU A 227 -10.27 12.20 -3.78
N LEU A 228 -11.21 11.41 -4.34
CA LEU A 228 -12.40 11.92 -5.06
C LEU A 228 -13.49 12.47 -4.13
N ASN A 229 -13.30 12.44 -2.83
CA ASN A 229 -14.26 13.00 -1.89
C ASN A 229 -13.61 14.11 -1.06
N PHE A 230 -13.74 15.35 -1.52
CA PHE A 230 -13.13 16.51 -0.88
C PHE A 230 -13.68 16.82 0.52
N THR A 231 -14.82 16.24 0.92
CA THR A 231 -15.30 16.39 2.31
C THR A 231 -14.33 15.77 3.31
N ILE A 232 -13.62 14.69 2.91
CA ILE A 232 -12.60 14.03 3.75
C ILE A 232 -11.44 14.99 4.05
N GLU A 233 -10.97 15.75 3.06
CA GLU A 233 -9.94 16.76 3.25
C GLU A 233 -10.40 17.87 4.18
N GLY A 234 -11.65 18.31 4.03
CA GLY A 234 -12.25 19.29 4.95
C GLY A 234 -12.33 18.77 6.39
N GLU A 235 -12.82 17.55 6.59
CA GLU A 235 -12.87 16.90 7.90
C GLU A 235 -11.46 16.73 8.53
N ASN A 236 -10.46 16.42 7.71
CA ASN A 236 -9.08 16.34 8.16
C ASN A 236 -8.57 17.71 8.66
N SER A 237 -8.87 18.80 7.94
CA SER A 237 -8.50 20.16 8.35
C SER A 237 -9.12 20.54 9.70
N GLU A 238 -10.42 20.27 9.87
CA GLU A 238 -11.12 20.50 11.14
C GLU A 238 -10.52 19.67 12.28
N ARG A 239 -10.16 18.41 12.00
CA ARG A 239 -9.53 17.53 12.99
C ARG A 239 -8.14 18.00 13.41
N PHE A 240 -7.29 18.43 12.47
CA PHE A 240 -6.00 19.03 12.79
C PHE A 240 -6.16 20.28 13.66
N THR A 241 -7.06 21.18 13.29
CA THR A 241 -7.37 22.37 14.07
C THR A 241 -7.77 22.01 15.50
N SER A 242 -8.66 21.01 15.67
CA SER A 242 -9.08 20.52 16.98
C SER A 242 -7.93 19.90 17.79
N ASN A 243 -7.02 19.15 17.16
CA ASN A 243 -5.89 18.52 17.83
C ASN A 243 -4.88 19.53 18.37
N PHE A 244 -4.78 20.70 17.75
CA PHE A 244 -3.86 21.76 18.19
C PHE A 244 -4.51 22.78 19.12
N ALA A 245 -5.84 22.88 19.18
CA ALA A 245 -6.56 23.81 20.04
C ALA A 245 -6.19 23.61 21.53
N GLY A 246 -5.89 24.71 22.22
CA GLY A 246 -5.49 24.73 23.64
C GLY A 246 -4.07 24.21 23.91
N THR A 247 -3.30 23.86 22.89
CA THR A 247 -1.91 23.41 23.04
C THR A 247 -0.91 24.56 22.95
N SER A 248 0.32 24.35 23.43
CA SER A 248 1.40 25.35 23.31
C SER A 248 1.80 25.64 21.85
N GLN A 249 1.40 24.79 20.92
CA GLN A 249 1.72 24.91 19.50
C GLN A 249 0.58 25.50 18.67
N GLU A 250 -0.58 25.80 19.27
CA GLU A 250 -1.75 26.36 18.59
C GLU A 250 -1.43 27.61 17.76
N LYS A 251 -0.56 28.47 18.29
CA LYS A 251 -0.14 29.71 17.63
C LYS A 251 0.98 29.56 16.61
N LEU A 252 1.59 28.36 16.53
CA LEU A 252 2.73 28.07 15.65
C LEU A 252 2.31 27.46 14.32
N VAL A 253 1.11 26.88 14.26
CA VAL A 253 0.59 26.20 13.07
C VAL A 253 -0.85 26.58 12.81
N ARG A 254 -1.23 26.64 11.55
CA ARG A 254 -2.58 26.93 11.10
C ARG A 254 -3.01 25.95 10.04
N PHE A 255 -4.26 25.53 10.13
CA PHE A 255 -4.93 24.68 9.14
C PHE A 255 -6.06 25.50 8.53
N PRO A 256 -6.33 25.37 7.22
CA PRO A 256 -7.33 26.19 6.54
C PRO A 256 -8.72 25.98 7.13
N LYS A 257 -9.41 27.08 7.47
CA LYS A 257 -10.84 27.04 7.84
C LYS A 257 -11.64 26.52 6.66
N VAL A 258 -12.56 25.57 6.91
CA VAL A 258 -13.46 25.03 5.90
C VAL A 258 -14.75 25.83 5.86
N TYR A 259 -15.16 26.28 4.69
CA TYR A 259 -16.42 27.00 4.47
C TYR A 259 -17.48 26.01 3.94
N LYS A 260 -18.20 25.37 4.86
CA LYS A 260 -19.17 24.30 4.53
C LYS A 260 -20.29 24.75 3.57
N GLN A 261 -20.68 26.02 3.63
CA GLN A 261 -21.71 26.59 2.73
C GLN A 261 -21.28 26.64 1.25
N ALA A 262 -19.96 26.60 1.00
CA ALA A 262 -19.37 26.57 -0.34
C ALA A 262 -18.57 25.28 -0.60
N SER A 263 -18.91 24.21 0.13
CA SER A 263 -18.20 22.91 0.02
C SER A 263 -19.16 21.75 -0.20
N SER A 264 -18.69 20.76 -0.94
CA SER A 264 -19.39 19.52 -1.28
C SER A 264 -18.39 18.39 -1.51
N LYS A 265 -18.82 17.24 -2.04
CA LYS A 265 -17.90 16.17 -2.44
C LYS A 265 -16.94 16.59 -3.57
N GLN A 266 -17.35 17.49 -4.46
CA GLN A 266 -16.62 17.88 -5.66
C GLN A 266 -15.99 19.27 -5.58
N VAL A 267 -16.40 20.08 -4.60
CA VAL A 267 -15.92 21.44 -4.39
C VAL A 267 -15.55 21.62 -2.92
N LEU A 268 -14.38 22.14 -2.63
CA LEU A 268 -13.93 22.42 -1.27
C LEU A 268 -13.45 23.86 -1.18
N ALA A 269 -14.15 24.65 -0.37
CA ALA A 269 -13.77 26.03 -0.07
C ALA A 269 -12.97 26.09 1.24
N LEU A 270 -11.73 26.52 1.13
CA LEU A 270 -10.77 26.63 2.21
C LEU A 270 -10.31 28.08 2.36
N GLU A 271 -9.91 28.44 3.55
CA GLU A 271 -9.25 29.72 3.82
C GLU A 271 -8.00 29.89 2.94
N PHE A 272 -7.84 31.05 2.33
CA PHE A 272 -6.62 31.40 1.62
C PHE A 272 -5.54 31.83 2.60
N PHE A 273 -4.36 31.24 2.52
CA PHE A 273 -3.20 31.64 3.29
C PHE A 273 -2.33 32.61 2.49
N ASP A 274 -2.25 33.84 2.96
CA ASP A 274 -1.32 34.84 2.42
C ASP A 274 0.05 34.67 3.10
N GLY A 275 1.01 34.11 2.38
CA GLY A 275 2.32 33.78 2.90
C GLY A 275 3.30 33.34 1.81
N LEU A 276 4.51 32.99 2.22
CA LEU A 276 5.58 32.55 1.35
C LEU A 276 5.76 31.04 1.40
N LYS A 277 6.16 30.47 0.27
CA LYS A 277 6.64 29.09 0.23
C LYS A 277 7.99 28.95 0.93
N VAL A 278 8.28 27.78 1.45
CA VAL A 278 9.49 27.46 2.21
C VAL A 278 10.78 27.88 1.50
N ASP A 279 10.87 27.64 0.17
CA ASP A 279 12.02 27.98 -0.67
C ASP A 279 12.29 29.50 -0.77
N LYS A 280 11.28 30.33 -0.51
CA LYS A 280 11.36 31.78 -0.64
C LYS A 280 11.54 32.53 0.68
N VAL A 281 11.19 31.91 1.80
CA VAL A 281 11.11 32.60 3.09
C VAL A 281 12.47 33.08 3.59
N VAL A 282 13.52 32.25 3.44
CA VAL A 282 14.89 32.63 3.85
C VAL A 282 15.45 33.75 2.99
N ALA A 283 15.21 33.69 1.66
CA ALA A 283 15.60 34.77 0.76
C ALA A 283 14.88 36.08 1.04
N ALA A 284 13.68 36.03 1.62
CA ALA A 284 12.90 37.20 2.06
C ALA A 284 13.27 37.72 3.47
N GLY A 285 14.28 37.11 4.12
CA GLY A 285 14.76 37.56 5.45
C GLY A 285 14.11 36.83 6.64
N GLY A 286 13.41 35.71 6.40
CA GLY A 286 12.82 34.89 7.48
C GLY A 286 13.87 34.13 8.27
N ASP A 287 13.59 33.88 9.56
CA ASP A 287 14.44 33.09 10.46
C ASP A 287 14.28 31.58 10.14
N GLY A 288 15.12 31.06 9.23
CA GLY A 288 15.12 29.66 8.80
C GLY A 288 15.23 28.66 9.96
N PRO A 289 16.22 28.79 10.87
CA PRO A 289 16.35 27.94 12.04
C PRO A 289 15.10 27.87 12.92
N GLN A 290 14.48 29.03 13.21
CA GLN A 290 13.25 29.07 14.01
C GLN A 290 12.09 28.35 13.31
N ILE A 291 11.91 28.58 12.00
CA ILE A 291 10.85 27.96 11.19
C ILE A 291 11.07 26.44 11.11
N ALA A 292 12.31 26.00 10.87
CA ALA A 292 12.66 24.58 10.82
C ALA A 292 12.33 23.85 12.13
N LYS A 293 12.71 24.44 13.26
CA LYS A 293 12.41 23.91 14.60
C LYS A 293 10.90 23.81 14.85
N GLN A 294 10.13 24.86 14.50
CA GLN A 294 8.68 24.87 14.65
C GLN A 294 8.02 23.80 13.76
N ALA A 295 8.40 23.71 12.48
CA ALA A 295 7.86 22.74 11.53
C ALA A 295 8.11 21.30 12.00
N PHE A 296 9.31 21.01 12.47
CA PHE A 296 9.66 19.73 13.03
C PHE A 296 8.83 19.42 14.28
N GLY A 297 8.70 20.35 15.21
CA GLY A 297 7.90 20.20 16.42
C GLY A 297 6.42 19.92 16.12
N VAL A 298 5.85 20.59 15.11
CA VAL A 298 4.46 20.34 14.65
C VAL A 298 4.29 18.90 14.15
N VAL A 299 5.21 18.39 13.31
CA VAL A 299 5.13 17.02 12.79
C VAL A 299 5.33 16.00 13.89
N ILE A 300 6.27 16.21 14.80
CA ILE A 300 6.49 15.31 15.96
C ILE A 300 5.22 15.20 16.81
N LYS A 301 4.54 16.33 17.09
CA LYS A 301 3.27 16.31 17.82
C LYS A 301 2.22 15.49 17.07
N MET A 302 2.02 15.77 15.78
CA MET A 302 1.04 15.04 14.96
C MET A 302 1.25 13.53 15.00
N VAL A 303 2.50 13.08 14.85
CA VAL A 303 2.84 11.65 14.79
C VAL A 303 2.76 10.99 16.17
N PHE A 304 3.45 11.56 17.16
CA PHE A 304 3.71 10.86 18.43
C PHE A 304 2.73 11.21 19.54
N GLU A 305 2.13 12.42 19.52
CA GLU A 305 1.11 12.78 20.50
C GLU A 305 -0.30 12.49 19.98
N ASP A 306 -0.64 12.95 18.76
CA ASP A 306 -1.99 12.82 18.21
C ASP A 306 -2.21 11.46 17.52
N GLY A 307 -1.17 10.86 16.92
CA GLY A 307 -1.29 9.69 16.06
C GLY A 307 -2.11 9.95 14.80
N PHE A 308 -2.26 11.22 14.45
CA PHE A 308 -2.93 11.71 13.25
C PHE A 308 -2.07 12.80 12.63
N PHE A 309 -1.53 12.53 11.44
CA PHE A 309 -0.47 13.36 10.87
C PHE A 309 -0.63 13.54 9.37
N HIS A 310 -0.10 14.65 8.87
CA HIS A 310 0.02 14.91 7.44
C HIS A 310 1.04 13.94 6.84
N ALA A 311 0.60 13.07 5.93
CA ALA A 311 1.44 12.02 5.36
C ALA A 311 2.35 12.50 4.22
N ASP A 312 2.11 13.70 3.69
CA ASP A 312 2.90 14.30 2.60
C ASP A 312 3.18 15.81 2.79
N PRO A 313 3.89 16.21 3.86
CA PRO A 313 4.17 17.62 4.16
C PRO A 313 5.30 18.18 3.27
N HIS A 314 5.21 18.00 1.93
CA HIS A 314 6.24 18.50 1.03
C HIS A 314 6.26 20.05 0.97
N PRO A 315 7.37 20.70 0.52
CA PRO A 315 7.50 22.15 0.54
C PRO A 315 6.37 22.91 -0.17
N GLY A 316 5.72 22.28 -1.16
CA GLY A 316 4.57 22.85 -1.87
C GLY A 316 3.29 22.94 -1.02
N ASN A 317 3.17 22.13 0.05
CA ASN A 317 2.04 22.10 0.97
C ASN A 317 2.27 22.90 2.26
N VAL A 318 3.40 23.61 2.34
CA VAL A 318 3.79 24.42 3.51
C VAL A 318 3.87 25.89 3.11
N ILE A 319 3.07 26.73 3.78
CA ILE A 319 3.06 28.18 3.60
C ILE A 319 3.53 28.80 4.92
N ILE A 320 4.49 29.70 4.85
CA ILE A 320 4.96 30.46 6.03
C ILE A 320 4.30 31.83 6.01
N MET A 321 3.48 32.08 7.03
CA MET A 321 2.83 33.35 7.27
C MET A 321 3.60 34.12 8.35
N GLY A 322 3.84 35.40 8.16
CA GLY A 322 4.73 36.18 9.04
C GLY A 322 6.19 35.70 8.96
N GLY A 323 6.95 35.87 10.04
CA GLY A 323 8.37 35.49 10.09
C GLY A 323 9.30 36.44 9.36
N ILE A 324 8.77 37.51 8.80
CA ILE A 324 9.44 38.62 8.16
C ILE A 324 9.05 39.87 8.94
N ASP A 325 9.88 40.88 8.99
CA ASP A 325 9.61 42.16 9.69
C ASP A 325 9.33 42.03 11.20
N GLY A 326 9.92 41.02 11.86
CA GLY A 326 9.80 40.82 13.30
C GLY A 326 8.49 40.18 13.77
N THR A 327 7.60 39.81 12.88
CA THR A 327 6.40 39.04 13.23
C THR A 327 6.74 37.56 13.47
N PRO A 328 6.15 36.87 14.46
CA PRO A 328 6.38 35.45 14.65
C PRO A 328 5.94 34.63 13.42
N PRO A 329 6.74 33.66 12.98
CA PRO A 329 6.35 32.79 11.87
C PRO A 329 5.22 31.83 12.30
N VAL A 330 4.25 31.65 11.41
CA VAL A 330 3.16 30.67 11.55
C VAL A 330 3.18 29.73 10.35
N ILE A 331 3.21 28.43 10.62
CA ILE A 331 3.25 27.39 9.59
C ILE A 331 1.83 27.08 9.14
N GLY A 332 1.48 27.42 7.91
CA GLY A 332 0.23 27.00 7.28
C GLY A 332 0.43 25.68 6.55
N LEU A 333 -0.34 24.65 6.91
CA LEU A 333 -0.35 23.37 6.19
C LEU A 333 -1.59 23.29 5.32
N ILE A 334 -1.37 23.12 4.02
CA ILE A 334 -2.41 23.02 2.99
C ILE A 334 -2.38 21.63 2.35
N ASP A 335 -3.42 21.29 1.60
CA ASP A 335 -3.61 19.96 0.97
C ASP A 335 -3.59 18.80 1.99
N LEU A 336 -4.61 18.78 2.85
CA LEU A 336 -4.77 17.79 3.92
C LEU A 336 -5.52 16.52 3.45
N GLY A 337 -5.49 16.25 2.15
CA GLY A 337 -6.11 15.06 1.54
C GLY A 337 -5.43 13.75 1.97
N MET A 338 -4.11 13.77 2.15
CA MET A 338 -3.34 12.59 2.55
C MET A 338 -2.93 12.67 4.02
N VAL A 339 -3.56 11.85 4.86
CA VAL A 339 -3.27 11.75 6.30
C VAL A 339 -2.91 10.33 6.71
N GLY A 340 -1.97 10.22 7.64
CA GLY A 340 -1.64 8.97 8.31
C GLY A 340 -2.37 8.87 9.66
N ARG A 341 -2.70 7.63 10.06
CA ARG A 341 -3.36 7.35 11.34
C ARG A 341 -2.65 6.20 12.02
N LEU A 342 -2.07 6.44 13.18
CA LEU A 342 -1.48 5.39 14.00
C LEU A 342 -2.49 4.87 15.00
N SER A 343 -2.65 3.55 15.05
CA SER A 343 -3.31 2.96 16.21
C SER A 343 -2.51 3.28 17.48
N PRO A 344 -3.15 3.33 18.66
CA PRO A 344 -2.43 3.57 19.93
C PRO A 344 -1.24 2.62 20.11
N GLU A 345 -1.39 1.36 19.74
CA GLU A 345 -0.33 0.35 19.83
C GLU A 345 0.83 0.65 18.87
N LEU A 346 0.55 0.93 17.59
CA LEU A 346 1.60 1.24 16.61
C LEU A 346 2.32 2.55 16.96
N ARG A 347 1.59 3.56 17.47
CA ARG A 347 2.17 4.81 17.95
C ARG A 347 3.13 4.58 19.11
N ASP A 348 2.73 3.76 20.10
CA ASP A 348 3.58 3.44 21.23
C ASP A 348 4.86 2.70 20.79
N ARG A 349 4.76 1.72 19.89
CA ARG A 349 5.90 1.00 19.32
C ARG A 349 6.81 1.91 18.48
N THR A 350 6.24 2.82 17.69
CA THR A 350 7.00 3.82 16.93
C THR A 350 7.74 4.78 17.87
N THR A 351 7.12 5.15 18.98
CA THR A 351 7.74 5.96 20.02
C THR A 351 8.91 5.21 20.68
N ASP A 352 8.75 3.92 20.98
CA ASP A 352 9.81 3.08 21.54
C ASP A 352 11.03 3.00 20.61
N LEU A 353 10.80 2.86 19.29
CA LEU A 353 11.84 2.90 18.28
C LEU A 353 12.64 4.21 18.33
N MET A 354 11.95 5.35 18.37
CA MET A 354 12.59 6.66 18.41
C MET A 354 13.34 6.90 19.72
N ILE A 355 12.81 6.42 20.84
CA ILE A 355 13.48 6.49 22.15
C ILE A 355 14.75 5.63 22.14
N ALA A 356 14.71 4.42 21.60
CA ALA A 356 15.87 3.56 21.47
C ALA A 356 16.94 4.23 20.59
N ALA A 357 16.54 4.82 19.46
CA ALA A 357 17.44 5.56 18.58
C ALA A 357 18.07 6.78 19.29
N ALA A 358 17.27 7.58 20.00
CA ALA A 358 17.77 8.74 20.76
C ALA A 358 18.72 8.36 21.90
N ARG A 359 18.53 7.17 22.49
CA ARG A 359 19.43 6.60 23.52
C ARG A 359 20.66 5.90 22.94
N LYS A 360 20.77 5.82 21.63
CA LYS A 360 21.80 5.04 20.92
C LYS A 360 21.80 3.55 21.27
N ASP A 361 20.63 3.01 21.60
CA ASP A 361 20.40 1.60 21.93
C ASP A 361 20.08 0.81 20.66
N ALA A 362 21.11 0.27 20.03
CA ALA A 362 20.98 -0.49 18.78
C ALA A 362 20.14 -1.77 18.95
N TYR A 363 20.22 -2.44 20.10
CA TYR A 363 19.39 -3.61 20.40
C TYR A 363 17.92 -3.21 20.58
N GLY A 364 17.67 -2.14 21.32
CA GLY A 364 16.32 -1.57 21.48
C GLY A 364 15.70 -1.16 20.15
N VAL A 365 16.48 -0.63 19.21
CA VAL A 365 16.04 -0.34 17.83
C VAL A 365 15.60 -1.62 17.12
N ALA A 366 16.37 -2.70 17.21
CA ALA A 366 16.01 -3.98 16.58
C ALA A 366 14.72 -4.57 17.18
N ASP A 367 14.58 -4.55 18.50
CA ASP A 367 13.40 -5.08 19.20
C ASP A 367 12.15 -4.26 18.90
N ALA A 368 12.25 -2.93 18.87
CA ALA A 368 11.15 -2.04 18.52
C ALA A 368 10.72 -2.24 17.06
N LEU A 369 11.67 -2.38 16.14
CA LEU A 369 11.39 -2.61 14.74
C LEU A 369 10.70 -3.97 14.50
N TYR A 370 11.14 -5.01 15.20
CA TYR A 370 10.46 -6.30 15.18
C TYR A 370 9.03 -6.22 15.73
N ALA A 371 8.82 -5.46 16.79
CA ALA A 371 7.49 -5.25 17.36
C ALA A 371 6.55 -4.47 16.43
N ILE A 372 7.07 -3.55 15.62
CA ILE A 372 6.32 -2.80 14.59
C ILE A 372 5.93 -3.72 13.44
N GLY A 373 6.88 -4.53 12.97
CA GLY A 373 6.70 -5.37 11.78
C GLY A 373 5.83 -6.60 12.03
N ARG A 374 5.35 -7.18 10.93
CA ARG A 374 4.60 -8.45 10.92
C ARG A 374 5.47 -9.53 10.28
N PRO A 375 5.92 -10.54 11.03
CA PRO A 375 6.72 -11.60 10.44
C PRO A 375 5.85 -12.47 9.51
N THR A 376 6.23 -12.59 8.24
CA THR A 376 5.56 -13.44 7.24
C THR A 376 6.11 -14.86 7.24
N LYS A 377 7.29 -15.07 7.84
CA LYS A 377 7.95 -16.36 8.06
C LYS A 377 8.58 -16.39 9.44
N LYS A 378 9.03 -17.56 9.89
CA LYS A 378 9.80 -17.66 11.13
C LYS A 378 11.11 -16.89 10.98
N VAL A 379 11.28 -15.83 11.78
CA VAL A 379 12.47 -14.97 11.80
C VAL A 379 13.50 -15.55 12.78
N ASP A 380 14.77 -15.65 12.36
CA ASP A 380 15.86 -15.87 13.30
C ASP A 380 16.17 -14.53 14.00
N MET A 381 15.70 -14.43 15.26
CA MET A 381 15.83 -13.20 16.05
C MET A 381 17.27 -12.86 16.39
N ARG A 382 18.18 -13.83 16.40
CA ARG A 382 19.59 -13.60 16.71
C ARG A 382 20.26 -12.90 15.51
N GLU A 383 20.07 -13.44 14.32
CA GLU A 383 20.60 -12.85 13.09
C GLU A 383 19.97 -11.48 12.81
N PHE A 384 18.63 -11.38 12.95
CA PHE A 384 17.91 -10.12 12.77
C PHE A 384 18.44 -9.01 13.68
N ARG A 385 18.57 -9.28 14.99
CA ARG A 385 19.12 -8.30 15.94
C ARG A 385 20.55 -7.90 15.59
N ALA A 386 21.40 -8.86 15.22
CA ALA A 386 22.79 -8.58 14.87
C ALA A 386 22.88 -7.63 13.65
N GLU A 387 22.12 -7.90 12.59
CA GLU A 387 22.14 -7.07 11.38
C GLU A 387 21.54 -5.69 11.61
N VAL A 388 20.36 -5.62 12.24
CA VAL A 388 19.70 -4.33 12.52
C VAL A 388 20.56 -3.50 13.50
N SER A 389 21.18 -4.13 14.50
CA SER A 389 22.08 -3.42 15.42
C SER A 389 23.29 -2.86 14.68
N MET A 390 23.90 -3.64 13.77
CA MET A 390 25.02 -3.16 12.95
C MET A 390 24.62 -1.99 12.04
N LEU A 391 23.41 -2.05 11.43
CA LEU A 391 22.87 -0.94 10.65
C LEU A 391 22.61 0.28 11.52
N ALA A 392 22.04 0.09 12.71
CA ALA A 392 21.77 1.17 13.65
C ALA A 392 23.07 1.83 14.15
N GLU A 393 24.10 1.05 14.48
CA GLU A 393 25.42 1.57 14.92
C GLU A 393 26.09 2.45 13.87
N LYS A 394 25.92 2.14 12.57
CA LYS A 394 26.39 2.98 11.45
C LYS A 394 25.92 4.43 11.58
N TYR A 395 24.74 4.65 12.12
CA TYR A 395 24.13 5.96 12.30
C TYR A 395 24.27 6.47 13.72
N LEU A 396 23.97 5.64 14.72
CA LEU A 396 23.96 6.01 16.13
C LEU A 396 25.35 6.30 16.71
N GLY A 397 26.41 5.86 16.04
CA GLY A 397 27.80 6.19 16.38
C GLY A 397 28.19 7.64 16.10
N LYS A 398 27.40 8.37 15.29
CA LYS A 398 27.69 9.75 14.89
C LYS A 398 27.12 10.76 15.88
N PRO A 399 27.59 12.03 15.88
CA PRO A 399 26.89 13.12 16.50
C PRO A 399 25.47 13.24 15.93
N LEU A 400 24.48 13.56 16.76
CA LEU A 400 23.06 13.58 16.37
C LEU A 400 22.78 14.46 15.15
N LYS A 401 23.45 15.60 15.05
CA LYS A 401 23.36 16.52 13.91
C LYS A 401 23.90 15.97 12.57
N GLU A 402 24.75 14.92 12.63
CA GLU A 402 25.32 14.30 11.45
C GLU A 402 24.53 13.07 10.98
N ILE A 403 23.47 12.69 11.70
CA ILE A 403 22.62 11.55 11.35
C ILE A 403 21.68 11.96 10.22
N ASP A 404 21.77 11.26 9.10
CA ASP A 404 20.78 11.31 8.02
C ASP A 404 19.61 10.38 8.39
N LEU A 405 18.53 10.97 8.92
CA LEU A 405 17.34 10.25 9.33
C LEU A 405 16.70 9.49 8.15
N SER A 406 16.73 10.11 6.98
CA SER A 406 16.19 9.53 5.75
C SER A 406 16.95 8.27 5.33
N ALA A 407 18.28 8.31 5.37
CA ALA A 407 19.12 7.14 5.07
C ALA A 407 18.95 6.05 6.14
N MET A 408 18.89 6.42 7.41
CA MET A 408 18.67 5.48 8.52
C MET A 408 17.34 4.74 8.39
N ILE A 409 16.25 5.44 8.15
CA ILE A 409 14.93 4.82 7.98
C ILE A 409 14.94 3.85 6.79
N ARG A 410 15.51 4.24 5.65
CA ARG A 410 15.60 3.38 4.46
C ARG A 410 16.38 2.09 4.75
N ASP A 411 17.56 2.20 5.35
CA ASP A 411 18.43 1.05 5.64
C ASP A 411 17.77 0.09 6.64
N LEU A 412 17.13 0.61 7.69
CA LEU A 412 16.40 -0.19 8.69
C LEU A 412 15.22 -0.93 8.09
N VAL A 413 14.44 -0.26 7.22
CA VAL A 413 13.32 -0.90 6.52
C VAL A 413 13.80 -1.99 5.58
N GLN A 414 14.84 -1.74 4.77
CA GLN A 414 15.44 -2.74 3.90
C GLN A 414 15.98 -3.95 4.67
N GLY A 415 16.68 -3.69 5.77
CA GLY A 415 17.19 -4.74 6.65
C GLY A 415 16.06 -5.63 7.21
N SER A 416 14.93 -5.02 7.57
CA SER A 416 13.76 -5.76 8.07
C SER A 416 13.12 -6.65 7.00
N MET A 417 13.00 -6.13 5.79
CA MET A 417 12.42 -6.88 4.66
C MET A 417 13.25 -8.12 4.28
N LYS A 418 14.58 -8.07 4.40
CA LYS A 418 15.48 -9.21 4.20
C LYS A 418 15.11 -10.41 5.10
N TYR A 419 14.59 -10.12 6.31
CA TYR A 419 14.15 -11.15 7.27
C TYR A 419 12.65 -11.46 7.17
N ALA A 420 12.01 -11.14 6.03
CA ALA A 420 10.58 -11.37 5.81
C ALA A 420 9.66 -10.71 6.86
N LEU A 421 10.09 -9.56 7.36
CA LEU A 421 9.31 -8.71 8.25
C LEU A 421 8.58 -7.66 7.41
N GLU A 422 7.27 -7.79 7.30
CA GLU A 422 6.40 -6.83 6.61
C GLU A 422 6.19 -5.61 7.49
N ILE A 423 6.59 -4.44 6.98
CA ILE A 423 6.44 -3.17 7.69
C ILE A 423 5.06 -2.59 7.37
N PRO A 424 4.24 -2.23 8.39
CA PRO A 424 2.92 -1.65 8.17
C PRO A 424 2.97 -0.35 7.34
N THR A 425 2.01 -0.18 6.43
CA THR A 425 1.92 1.02 5.57
C THR A 425 1.84 2.31 6.38
N ASP A 426 1.11 2.32 7.50
CA ASP A 426 1.00 3.49 8.37
C ASP A 426 2.36 3.91 8.96
N PHE A 427 3.21 2.93 9.32
CA PHE A 427 4.59 3.22 9.76
C PHE A 427 5.45 3.76 8.61
N MET A 428 5.28 3.23 7.39
CA MET A 428 5.98 3.76 6.20
C MET A 428 5.59 5.22 5.93
N MET A 429 4.32 5.59 6.15
CA MET A 429 3.87 6.98 6.04
C MET A 429 4.50 7.88 7.10
N VAL A 430 4.71 7.39 8.34
CA VAL A 430 5.50 8.12 9.35
C VAL A 430 6.92 8.37 8.84
N GLY A 431 7.57 7.34 8.33
CA GLY A 431 8.91 7.47 7.73
C GLY A 431 8.94 8.55 6.64
N LYS A 432 7.96 8.53 5.71
CA LYS A 432 7.85 9.54 4.66
C LYS A 432 7.68 10.95 5.23
N ALA A 433 6.79 11.14 6.21
CA ALA A 433 6.54 12.46 6.81
C ALA A 433 7.81 12.99 7.51
N LEU A 434 8.51 12.14 8.26
CA LEU A 434 9.77 12.51 8.94
C LEU A 434 10.89 12.83 7.95
N MET A 435 11.05 12.04 6.88
CA MET A 435 12.03 12.32 5.83
C MET A 435 11.74 13.62 5.10
N THR A 436 10.47 13.90 4.83
CA THR A 436 10.06 15.13 4.13
C THR A 436 10.31 16.36 4.98
N ILE A 437 9.94 16.31 6.28
CA ILE A 437 10.17 17.46 7.17
C ILE A 437 11.65 17.65 7.49
N GLU A 438 12.46 16.58 7.54
CA GLU A 438 13.92 16.69 7.60
C GLU A 438 14.48 17.44 6.38
N GLY A 439 14.00 17.09 5.17
CA GLY A 439 14.40 17.78 3.95
C GLY A 439 14.05 19.27 3.96
N ILE A 440 12.85 19.62 4.43
CA ILE A 440 12.44 21.03 4.63
C ILE A 440 13.32 21.69 5.69
N GLY A 441 13.55 21.01 6.82
CA GLY A 441 14.38 21.51 7.89
C GLY A 441 15.79 21.85 7.41
N LYS A 442 16.44 20.94 6.67
CA LYS A 442 17.79 21.15 6.11
C LYS A 442 17.85 22.24 5.03
N GLN A 443 16.74 22.50 4.33
CA GLN A 443 16.64 23.59 3.38
C GLN A 443 16.56 24.96 4.10
N LEU A 444 15.92 25.01 5.25
CA LEU A 444 15.77 26.21 6.08
C LEU A 444 16.98 26.44 6.99
N ASP A 445 17.53 25.37 7.53
CA ASP A 445 18.69 25.33 8.44
C ASP A 445 19.54 24.08 8.16
N PRO A 446 20.64 24.20 7.39
CA PRO A 446 21.52 23.09 7.08
C PRO A 446 22.18 22.43 8.32
N ASP A 447 22.27 23.15 9.44
CA ASP A 447 22.85 22.68 10.71
C ASP A 447 21.79 22.12 11.68
N LEU A 448 20.55 21.95 11.25
CA LEU A 448 19.44 21.45 12.08
C LEU A 448 19.77 20.07 12.69
N ASP A 449 19.83 20.02 14.03
CA ASP A 449 19.88 18.76 14.79
C ASP A 449 18.49 18.20 15.04
N VAL A 450 18.02 17.39 14.09
CA VAL A 450 16.69 16.76 14.12
C VAL A 450 16.46 15.95 15.41
N PHE A 451 17.46 15.19 15.87
CA PHE A 451 17.36 14.36 17.06
C PHE A 451 17.42 15.20 18.35
N GLY A 452 18.27 16.22 18.38
CA GLY A 452 18.35 17.15 19.51
C GLY A 452 17.02 17.90 19.69
N GLU A 453 16.40 18.34 18.60
CA GLU A 453 15.10 19.00 18.63
C GLU A 453 13.95 18.05 19.01
N ALA A 454 14.04 16.77 18.65
CA ALA A 454 13.06 15.76 19.02
C ALA A 454 13.16 15.31 20.50
N GLN A 455 14.35 15.37 21.10
CA GLN A 455 14.61 14.87 22.46
C GLN A 455 13.65 15.41 23.53
N PRO A 456 13.34 16.72 23.63
CA PRO A 456 12.40 17.24 24.62
C PRO A 456 10.99 16.64 24.48
N TYR A 457 10.56 16.37 23.26
CA TYR A 457 9.26 15.74 23.00
C TYR A 457 9.23 14.30 23.49
N PHE A 458 10.26 13.51 23.19
CA PHE A 458 10.34 12.12 23.66
C PHE A 458 10.45 12.03 25.19
N VAL A 459 11.18 12.93 25.84
CA VAL A 459 11.23 13.02 27.30
C VAL A 459 9.84 13.34 27.89
N ARG A 460 9.08 14.24 27.26
CA ARG A 460 7.71 14.56 27.68
C ARG A 460 6.78 13.36 27.52
N ILE A 461 6.82 12.68 26.36
CA ILE A 461 6.02 11.47 26.10
C ILE A 461 6.34 10.38 27.10
N LEU A 462 7.64 10.16 27.41
CA LEU A 462 8.07 9.21 28.44
C LEU A 462 7.47 9.56 29.82
N LYS A 463 7.57 10.82 30.24
CA LYS A 463 6.98 11.26 31.52
C LYS A 463 5.47 11.04 31.57
N GLN A 464 4.77 11.31 30.47
CA GLN A 464 3.32 11.06 30.39
C GLN A 464 2.99 9.55 30.39
N ARG A 465 3.79 8.73 29.70
CA ARG A 465 3.60 7.27 29.63
C ARG A 465 3.80 6.58 30.98
N TYR A 466 4.79 7.03 31.75
CA TYR A 466 5.07 6.52 33.10
C TYR A 466 4.39 7.33 34.20
N SER A 467 3.39 8.15 33.86
CA SER A 467 2.62 8.87 34.88
C SER A 467 1.79 7.91 35.73
N PRO A 468 1.69 8.11 37.05
CA PRO A 468 0.92 7.24 37.93
C PRO A 468 -0.55 7.06 37.49
N ALA A 469 -1.16 8.12 36.93
CA ALA A 469 -2.52 8.08 36.42
C ALA A 469 -2.68 7.13 35.22
N ARG A 470 -1.72 7.13 34.27
CA ARG A 470 -1.77 6.23 33.11
C ARG A 470 -1.50 4.78 33.53
N ILE A 471 -0.50 4.55 34.39
CA ILE A 471 -0.21 3.21 34.93
C ILE A 471 -1.42 2.67 35.68
N GLY A 472 -2.07 3.49 36.51
CA GLY A 472 -3.31 3.12 37.20
C GLY A 472 -4.43 2.73 36.23
N ASN A 473 -4.66 3.52 35.20
CA ASN A 473 -5.68 3.22 34.18
C ASN A 473 -5.35 1.95 33.35
N GLU A 474 -4.07 1.71 33.04
CA GLU A 474 -3.64 0.49 32.35
C GLU A 474 -3.79 -0.76 33.22
N LEU A 475 -3.48 -0.65 34.51
CA LEU A 475 -3.73 -1.72 35.48
C LEU A 475 -5.23 -2.03 35.60
N ILE A 476 -6.09 -1.02 35.71
CA ILE A 476 -7.55 -1.21 35.74
C ILE A 476 -8.03 -1.89 34.44
N ARG A 477 -7.59 -1.45 33.27
CA ARG A 477 -7.92 -2.11 32.00
C ARG A 477 -7.41 -3.56 31.93
N GLY A 478 -6.19 -3.81 32.42
CA GLY A 478 -5.63 -5.16 32.52
C GLY A 478 -6.47 -6.07 33.39
N VAL A 479 -6.94 -5.56 34.56
CA VAL A 479 -7.86 -6.28 35.45
C VAL A 479 -9.22 -6.51 34.77
N GLU A 480 -9.77 -5.53 34.07
CA GLU A 480 -11.00 -5.69 33.28
C GLU A 480 -10.86 -6.74 32.17
N GLN A 481 -9.75 -6.74 31.45
CA GLN A 481 -9.48 -7.74 30.43
C GLN A 481 -9.31 -9.14 31.01
N LEU A 482 -8.60 -9.26 32.13
CA LEU A 482 -8.45 -10.52 32.86
C LEU A 482 -9.80 -11.02 33.42
N SER A 483 -10.62 -10.09 33.91
CA SER A 483 -11.98 -10.40 34.36
C SER A 483 -12.86 -10.90 33.23
N ARG A 484 -12.83 -10.23 32.06
CA ARG A 484 -13.56 -10.71 30.86
C ARG A 484 -13.05 -12.07 30.40
N ALA A 485 -11.73 -12.24 30.27
CA ALA A 485 -11.13 -13.54 29.95
C ALA A 485 -11.53 -14.62 30.98
N GLY A 486 -11.61 -14.27 32.27
CA GLY A 486 -12.10 -15.15 33.32
C GLY A 486 -13.56 -15.59 33.15
N TYR A 487 -14.41 -14.78 32.54
CA TYR A 487 -15.78 -15.13 32.15
C TYR A 487 -15.84 -15.89 30.81
N ASP A 488 -15.00 -15.54 29.86
CA ASP A 488 -15.02 -16.13 28.49
C ASP A 488 -14.38 -17.52 28.45
N VAL A 489 -13.33 -17.78 29.25
CA VAL A 489 -12.63 -19.07 29.30
C VAL A 489 -13.55 -20.23 29.75
N PRO A 490 -14.36 -20.13 30.81
CA PRO A 490 -15.29 -21.19 31.16
C PRO A 490 -16.34 -21.44 30.09
N MET A 491 -16.81 -20.38 29.41
CA MET A 491 -17.81 -20.48 28.34
C MET A 491 -17.23 -21.14 27.11
N GLN A 492 -16.02 -20.74 26.66
CA GLN A 492 -15.29 -21.38 25.57
C GLN A 492 -14.89 -22.83 25.91
N ALA A 493 -14.50 -23.09 27.15
CA ALA A 493 -14.22 -24.46 27.63
C ALA A 493 -15.47 -25.34 27.60
N SER A 494 -16.64 -24.79 27.98
CA SER A 494 -17.91 -25.53 27.90
C SER A 494 -18.33 -25.79 26.44
N GLU A 495 -18.12 -24.84 25.57
CA GLU A 495 -18.39 -24.98 24.12
C GLU A 495 -17.51 -26.08 23.49
N VAL A 496 -16.21 -26.07 23.81
CA VAL A 496 -15.25 -27.11 23.36
C VAL A 496 -15.60 -28.47 23.94
N LEU A 497 -16.04 -28.53 25.23
CA LEU A 497 -16.47 -29.76 25.85
C LEU A 497 -17.80 -30.28 25.27
N ASP A 498 -18.72 -29.40 24.94
CA ASP A 498 -19.97 -29.75 24.23
C ASP A 498 -19.71 -30.23 22.79
N ASP A 499 -18.80 -29.61 22.07
CA ASP A 499 -18.38 -30.07 20.75
C ASP A 499 -17.64 -31.42 20.80
N LEU A 500 -16.85 -31.66 21.84
CA LEU A 500 -16.25 -32.98 22.13
C LEU A 500 -17.34 -34.02 22.45
N ARG A 501 -18.31 -33.67 23.27
CA ARG A 501 -19.41 -34.56 23.72
C ARG A 501 -20.35 -34.90 22.57
N LEU A 502 -20.53 -33.95 21.64
CA LEU A 502 -21.36 -34.12 20.44
C LEU A 502 -20.58 -34.71 19.24
N GLY A 503 -19.29 -35.00 19.40
CA GLY A 503 -18.44 -35.55 18.33
C GLY A 503 -18.20 -34.58 17.15
N ARG A 504 -18.38 -33.27 17.38
CA ARG A 504 -18.23 -32.21 16.35
C ARG A 504 -16.81 -31.67 16.25
N LEU A 505 -15.93 -32.02 17.17
CA LEU A 505 -14.55 -31.51 17.19
C LEU A 505 -13.71 -32.19 16.09
N GLN A 506 -13.49 -31.49 15.01
CA GLN A 506 -12.59 -31.92 13.94
C GLN A 506 -11.18 -31.37 14.19
N LEU A 507 -10.28 -32.24 14.69
CA LEU A 507 -8.86 -31.91 14.76
C LEU A 507 -8.25 -32.01 13.35
N LYS A 508 -8.01 -30.87 12.71
CA LYS A 508 -7.18 -30.80 11.49
C LYS A 508 -5.71 -30.98 11.90
N THR A 509 -5.26 -32.22 11.98
CA THR A 509 -3.81 -32.50 12.05
C THR A 509 -3.22 -32.37 10.66
N THR A 510 -2.50 -31.32 10.41
CA THR A 510 -1.67 -31.16 9.20
C THR A 510 -0.31 -31.84 9.44
N ASP A 511 -0.30 -33.16 9.47
CA ASP A 511 0.95 -33.91 9.36
C ASP A 511 1.19 -34.19 7.87
N PRO A 512 2.19 -33.55 7.23
CA PRO A 512 2.47 -33.74 5.80
C PRO A 512 2.88 -35.18 5.48
N GLY A 513 3.23 -36.01 6.45
CA GLY A 513 3.59 -37.43 6.30
C GLY A 513 2.41 -38.40 6.31
N LEU A 514 1.29 -38.02 6.92
CA LEU A 514 0.13 -38.90 7.14
C LEU A 514 -0.50 -39.42 5.83
N PRO A 515 -0.75 -38.59 4.78
CA PRO A 515 -1.31 -39.09 3.52
C PRO A 515 -0.38 -40.10 2.83
N ALA A 516 0.93 -39.88 2.89
CA ALA A 516 1.91 -40.76 2.28
C ALA A 516 2.16 -42.05 3.09
N ALA A 517 1.90 -42.06 4.39
CA ALA A 517 1.97 -43.23 5.23
C ALA A 517 0.72 -44.13 5.05
N SER A 518 -0.48 -43.54 5.04
CA SER A 518 -1.74 -44.24 4.81
C SER A 518 -1.81 -44.86 3.41
N ASP A 519 -1.31 -44.15 2.38
CA ASP A 519 -1.25 -44.68 1.02
C ASP A 519 -0.25 -45.85 0.86
N ARG A 520 0.87 -45.82 1.60
CA ARG A 520 1.81 -46.98 1.69
C ARG A 520 1.17 -48.15 2.39
N LEU A 521 0.49 -47.95 3.50
CA LEU A 521 -0.19 -49.01 4.23
C LEU A 521 -1.30 -49.63 3.38
N GLY A 522 -2.12 -48.81 2.72
CA GLY A 522 -3.18 -49.25 1.83
C GLY A 522 -2.66 -50.16 0.70
N ARG A 523 -1.57 -49.74 0.05
CA ARG A 523 -0.94 -50.54 -1.01
C ARG A 523 -0.38 -51.86 -0.50
N ARG A 524 0.27 -51.90 0.66
CA ARG A 524 0.81 -53.11 1.25
C ARG A 524 -0.30 -54.11 1.61
N ILE A 525 -1.38 -53.64 2.21
CA ILE A 525 -2.54 -54.45 2.53
C ILE A 525 -3.19 -54.98 1.27
N PHE A 526 -3.42 -54.15 0.26
CA PHE A 526 -4.02 -54.58 -1.00
C PHE A 526 -3.16 -55.62 -1.72
N THR A 527 -1.86 -55.38 -1.84
CA THR A 527 -0.96 -56.38 -2.50
C THR A 527 -0.89 -57.67 -1.69
N GLY A 528 -0.86 -57.59 -0.36
CA GLY A 528 -0.89 -58.75 0.51
C GLY A 528 -2.15 -59.60 0.33
N LEU A 529 -3.32 -58.97 0.21
CA LEU A 529 -4.59 -59.65 -0.07
C LEU A 529 -4.62 -60.31 -1.44
N VAL A 530 -4.11 -59.64 -2.48
CA VAL A 530 -4.04 -60.17 -3.84
C VAL A 530 -3.10 -61.38 -3.89
N VAL A 531 -1.91 -61.26 -3.29
CA VAL A 531 -0.95 -62.37 -3.22
C VAL A 531 -1.56 -63.58 -2.47
N ALA A 532 -2.22 -63.34 -1.34
CA ALA A 532 -2.90 -64.38 -0.57
C ALA A 532 -4.01 -65.09 -1.39
N ALA A 533 -4.82 -64.28 -2.11
CA ALA A 533 -5.87 -64.82 -2.99
C ALA A 533 -5.29 -65.74 -4.09
N PHE A 534 -4.22 -65.29 -4.77
CA PHE A 534 -3.56 -66.11 -5.77
C PHE A 534 -2.88 -67.36 -5.18
N THR A 535 -2.32 -67.30 -3.99
CA THR A 535 -1.68 -68.39 -3.30
C THR A 535 -2.73 -69.47 -2.90
N ILE A 536 -3.84 -69.03 -2.31
CA ILE A 536 -4.94 -69.91 -1.89
C ILE A 536 -5.59 -70.56 -3.14
N SER A 537 -5.93 -69.74 -4.16
CA SER A 537 -6.52 -70.25 -5.40
C SER A 537 -5.57 -71.19 -6.14
N GLY A 538 -4.27 -70.84 -6.19
CA GLY A 538 -3.25 -71.69 -6.80
C GLY A 538 -3.11 -73.05 -6.09
N GLY A 539 -3.11 -73.04 -4.75
CA GLY A 539 -3.05 -74.25 -3.93
C GLY A 539 -4.28 -75.16 -4.10
N THR A 540 -5.48 -74.53 -4.14
CA THR A 540 -6.72 -75.32 -4.32
C THR A 540 -6.87 -75.89 -5.74
N VAL A 541 -6.50 -75.10 -6.75
CA VAL A 541 -6.56 -75.54 -8.17
C VAL A 541 -5.47 -76.57 -8.50
N PHE A 542 -4.29 -76.50 -7.87
CA PHE A 542 -3.17 -77.37 -8.06
C PHE A 542 -3.56 -78.88 -7.81
N ALA A 543 -4.51 -79.10 -6.90
CA ALA A 543 -5.02 -80.41 -6.62
C ALA A 543 -5.86 -81.01 -7.79
N HIS A 544 -6.37 -80.23 -8.73
CA HIS A 544 -7.21 -80.64 -9.86
C HIS A 544 -6.53 -80.38 -11.21
N ASP A 545 -5.73 -79.40 -11.36
CA ASP A 545 -4.96 -79.01 -12.53
C ASP A 545 -3.60 -78.45 -12.10
N HIS A 546 -2.55 -79.34 -12.29
CA HIS A 546 -1.18 -78.98 -11.88
C HIS A 546 -0.60 -77.80 -12.67
N THR A 547 -0.99 -77.63 -13.93
CA THR A 547 -0.48 -76.60 -14.82
C THR A 547 -1.08 -75.20 -14.43
N LEU A 548 -2.39 -75.12 -14.28
CA LEU A 548 -3.08 -73.91 -13.91
C LEU A 548 -2.75 -73.48 -12.47
N GLY A 549 -2.66 -74.46 -11.54
CA GLY A 549 -2.26 -74.19 -10.16
C GLY A 549 -0.83 -73.65 -10.05
N ALA A 550 0.12 -74.24 -10.81
CA ALA A 550 1.49 -73.70 -10.86
C ALA A 550 1.57 -72.27 -11.41
N VAL A 551 0.81 -71.98 -12.47
CA VAL A 551 0.77 -70.60 -13.04
C VAL A 551 0.28 -69.59 -12.01
N LEU A 552 -0.78 -69.88 -11.25
CA LEU A 552 -1.30 -69.00 -10.22
C LEU A 552 -0.30 -68.73 -9.06
N LEU A 553 0.42 -69.79 -8.65
CA LEU A 553 1.46 -69.68 -7.61
C LEU A 553 2.66 -68.89 -8.10
N VAL A 554 3.11 -69.08 -9.34
CA VAL A 554 4.18 -68.25 -9.94
C VAL A 554 3.75 -66.78 -10.04
N LEU A 555 2.50 -66.50 -10.40
CA LEU A 555 1.95 -65.18 -10.48
C LEU A 555 1.94 -64.51 -9.11
N ALA A 556 1.58 -65.21 -8.01
CA ALA A 556 1.64 -64.71 -6.65
C ALA A 556 3.06 -64.29 -6.25
N VAL A 557 4.06 -65.14 -6.57
CA VAL A 557 5.47 -64.84 -6.28
C VAL A 557 5.96 -63.62 -7.08
N LEU A 558 5.61 -63.54 -8.36
CA LEU A 558 5.97 -62.43 -9.23
C LEU A 558 5.37 -61.07 -8.72
N LEU A 559 4.11 -61.08 -8.33
CA LEU A 559 3.45 -59.92 -7.78
C LEU A 559 4.09 -59.47 -6.46
N PHE A 560 4.46 -60.39 -5.59
CA PHE A 560 5.17 -60.12 -4.35
C PHE A 560 6.55 -59.47 -4.60
N VAL A 561 7.35 -60.10 -5.48
CA VAL A 561 8.69 -59.58 -5.82
C VAL A 561 8.60 -58.18 -6.45
N LEU A 562 7.66 -58.00 -7.39
CA LEU A 562 7.44 -56.70 -8.03
C LEU A 562 7.07 -55.59 -7.00
N HIS A 563 6.22 -55.94 -6.02
CA HIS A 563 5.84 -55.01 -4.96
C HIS A 563 7.04 -54.62 -4.10
N VAL A 564 7.87 -55.57 -3.68
CA VAL A 564 9.06 -55.31 -2.88
C VAL A 564 10.05 -54.42 -3.63
N LEU A 565 10.28 -54.71 -4.93
CA LEU A 565 11.16 -53.91 -5.78
C LEU A 565 10.65 -52.46 -5.95
N MET A 566 9.34 -52.30 -6.15
CA MET A 566 8.74 -50.96 -6.27
C MET A 566 8.78 -50.17 -4.96
N ASP A 567 8.59 -50.80 -3.81
CA ASP A 567 8.71 -50.14 -2.49
C ASP A 567 10.17 -49.73 -2.22
N PHE A 568 11.14 -50.57 -2.59
CA PHE A 568 12.56 -50.27 -2.47
C PHE A 568 12.99 -49.10 -3.38
N ALA A 569 12.60 -49.12 -4.66
CA ALA A 569 12.92 -48.08 -5.62
C ALA A 569 12.34 -46.71 -5.23
N ARG A 570 11.16 -46.68 -4.58
CA ARG A 570 10.53 -45.47 -4.07
C ARG A 570 11.16 -44.98 -2.76
N GLY A 571 11.72 -45.88 -1.95
CA GLY A 571 12.49 -45.53 -0.74
C GLY A 571 13.79 -44.78 -1.07
N VAL A 572 14.50 -45.23 -2.09
CA VAL A 572 15.78 -44.62 -2.54
C VAL A 572 15.57 -43.23 -3.16
N LYS A 573 14.48 -42.96 -3.88
CA LYS A 573 14.17 -41.63 -4.44
C LYS A 573 13.79 -40.57 -3.40
N ARG A 574 13.62 -40.93 -2.13
CA ARG A 574 13.28 -39.98 -1.05
C ARG A 574 14.45 -39.65 -0.11
N SER A 575 15.54 -40.37 -0.21
CA SER A 575 16.77 -40.12 0.56
C SER A 575 17.88 -39.44 -0.27
N ALA A 576 17.62 -39.13 -1.52
CA ALA A 576 18.38 -38.25 -2.40
C ALA A 576 17.58 -36.94 -2.65
#